data_7c05799f45988b3f7829f3c5dd5acc9b
#
_entry.id   7c05799f45988b3f7829f3c5dd5acc9b
#
_cell.length_a   1.000
_cell.length_b   1.000
_cell.length_c   1.000
_cell.angle_alpha   90.00
_cell.angle_beta   90.00
_cell.angle_gamma   90.00
#
_symmetry.space_group_name_H-M   'P 1'
#
loop_
_entity.id
_entity.type
_entity.pdbx_description
1 polymer ?
#
loop_
_entity_poly.entity_id
_entity_poly.type
_entity_poly.pdbx_seq_one_letter_code
_entity_poly.pdbx_strand_id
1 'polypeptide(L)'
;MFDRNDTLERCDPAVFASIERERRRQEEHIEMIASENYASPAVMEAQGSELTNKYAEGYPGKRYYGGCEYVDEVERLAIERAKRLFCEPAGVEMAVNVQPHSGAQANTAVFFALLEPGDTIMGLSLAEGGHLTHGMSLNISGKYFKAVPYGLDENEAIDYDALERLALEHRPKLLIAGASAYSLAIDFERMARIAHDAGALF
;
A
#
# COMPACT_ATOMS: atom_id res chain seq x y z
N MET A 1 12.93 -9.43 34.78
CA MET A 1 11.97 -10.49 34.40
C MET A 1 10.63 -9.78 34.22
N PHE A 2 9.93 -9.99 33.10
CA PHE A 2 8.65 -9.33 32.85
C PHE A 2 7.57 -9.91 33.80
N ASP A 3 6.77 -9.03 34.41
CA ASP A 3 5.56 -9.42 35.09
C ASP A 3 4.43 -9.44 34.04
N ARG A 4 3.71 -10.58 33.94
CA ARG A 4 2.58 -10.72 33.01
C ARG A 4 1.40 -9.78 33.33
N ASN A 5 1.41 -9.19 34.51
CA ASN A 5 0.41 -8.21 34.93
C ASN A 5 0.88 -6.75 34.73
N ASP A 6 2.06 -6.54 34.19
CA ASP A 6 2.51 -5.21 33.85
C ASP A 6 1.66 -4.62 32.75
N THR A 7 1.05 -3.50 33.04
CA THR A 7 0.30 -2.70 32.07
C THR A 7 1.14 -1.51 31.62
N LEU A 8 0.85 -0.98 30.44
CA LEU A 8 1.53 0.22 29.95
C LEU A 8 1.36 1.39 30.94
N GLU A 9 0.18 1.55 31.53
CA GLU A 9 -0.08 2.57 32.52
C GLU A 9 0.87 2.51 33.76
N ARG A 10 1.22 1.30 34.18
CA ARG A 10 2.16 1.09 35.28
C ARG A 10 3.61 1.25 34.89
N CYS A 11 3.97 0.74 33.70
CA CYS A 11 5.36 0.70 33.25
C CYS A 11 5.82 2.01 32.65
N ASP A 12 4.94 2.68 31.89
CA ASP A 12 5.22 3.96 31.24
C ASP A 12 3.96 4.85 31.21
N PRO A 13 3.65 5.49 32.32
CA PRO A 13 2.47 6.36 32.43
C PRO A 13 2.50 7.54 31.47
N ALA A 14 3.69 7.98 31.01
CA ALA A 14 3.80 9.08 30.05
C ALA A 14 3.33 8.68 28.66
N VAL A 15 3.73 7.50 28.18
CA VAL A 15 3.25 6.93 26.93
C VAL A 15 1.76 6.60 27.03
N PHE A 16 1.32 5.97 28.11
CA PHE A 16 -0.10 5.69 28.34
C PHE A 16 -0.97 6.95 28.25
N ALA A 17 -0.58 8.03 28.95
CA ALA A 17 -1.30 9.29 28.91
C ALA A 17 -1.32 9.93 27.52
N SER A 18 -0.28 9.71 26.70
CA SER A 18 -0.25 10.18 25.32
C SER A 18 -1.23 9.42 24.43
N ILE A 19 -1.33 8.10 24.59
CA ILE A 19 -2.30 7.26 23.89
C ILE A 19 -3.74 7.66 24.26
N GLU A 20 -4.01 7.92 25.54
CA GLU A 20 -5.34 8.36 25.99
C GLU A 20 -5.73 9.73 25.40
N ARG A 21 -4.76 10.65 25.26
CA ARG A 21 -5.01 11.94 24.58
C ARG A 21 -5.27 11.75 23.10
N GLU A 22 -4.54 10.86 22.43
CA GLU A 22 -4.75 10.56 21.01
C GLU A 22 -6.10 9.88 20.77
N ARG A 23 -6.48 8.92 21.61
CA ARG A 23 -7.82 8.30 21.56
C ARG A 23 -8.92 9.37 21.63
N ARG A 24 -8.82 10.31 22.57
CA ARG A 24 -9.77 11.43 22.71
C ARG A 24 -9.74 12.34 21.48
N ARG A 25 -8.55 12.65 20.95
CA ARG A 25 -8.43 13.45 19.74
C ARG A 25 -9.18 12.81 18.58
N GLN A 26 -9.02 11.51 18.38
CA GLN A 26 -9.70 10.79 17.29
C GLN A 26 -11.24 10.78 17.48
N GLU A 27 -11.72 10.72 18.71
CA GLU A 27 -13.17 10.75 18.98
C GLU A 27 -13.78 12.15 18.83
N GLU A 28 -13.04 13.20 19.18
CA GLU A 28 -13.54 14.58 19.23
C GLU A 28 -13.33 15.36 17.93
N HIS A 29 -12.55 14.86 16.98
CA HIS A 29 -12.19 15.57 15.76
C HIS A 29 -12.62 14.79 14.51
N ILE A 30 -12.99 15.54 13.47
CA ILE A 30 -13.24 14.98 12.14
C ILE A 30 -11.90 14.82 11.43
N GLU A 31 -11.59 13.59 11.02
CA GLU A 31 -10.40 13.31 10.25
C GLU A 31 -10.62 13.68 8.78
N MET A 32 -9.77 14.57 8.25
CA MET A 32 -9.82 15.04 6.87
C MET A 32 -8.61 14.62 6.03
N ILE A 33 -7.71 13.82 6.60
CA ILE A 33 -6.54 13.29 5.86
C ILE A 33 -6.97 12.05 5.10
N ALA A 34 -7.01 12.14 3.77
CA ALA A 34 -7.55 11.10 2.89
C ALA A 34 -6.85 9.72 3.00
N SER A 35 -5.58 9.71 3.43
CA SER A 35 -4.79 8.49 3.62
C SER A 35 -4.95 7.83 4.99
N GLU A 36 -5.65 8.44 5.93
CA GLU A 36 -5.89 7.85 7.25
C GLU A 36 -7.09 6.89 7.24
N ASN A 37 -6.98 5.84 8.03
CA ASN A 37 -8.04 4.86 8.22
C ASN A 37 -8.04 4.36 9.66
N TYR A 38 -9.17 4.47 10.35
CA TYR A 38 -9.29 3.99 11.71
C TYR A 38 -9.36 2.47 11.76
N ALA A 39 -8.35 1.87 12.39
CA ALA A 39 -8.32 0.43 12.63
C ALA A 39 -9.35 0.03 13.68
N SER A 40 -10.04 -1.10 13.47
CA SER A 40 -10.94 -1.65 14.48
C SER A 40 -10.18 -2.12 15.71
N PRO A 41 -10.82 -2.15 16.91
CA PRO A 41 -10.20 -2.71 18.11
C PRO A 41 -9.64 -4.12 17.91
N ALA A 42 -10.32 -4.98 17.14
CA ALA A 42 -9.86 -6.33 16.85
C ALA A 42 -8.56 -6.36 16.03
N VAL A 43 -8.37 -5.41 15.10
CA VAL A 43 -7.11 -5.27 14.35
C VAL A 43 -5.98 -4.83 15.29
N MET A 44 -6.24 -3.86 16.16
CA MET A 44 -5.25 -3.40 17.14
C MET A 44 -4.88 -4.49 18.15
N GLU A 45 -5.85 -5.28 18.62
CA GLU A 45 -5.63 -6.44 19.49
C GLU A 45 -4.74 -7.50 18.81
N ALA A 46 -5.04 -7.86 17.58
CA ALA A 46 -4.24 -8.81 16.82
C ALA A 46 -2.80 -8.33 16.60
N GLN A 47 -2.62 -7.05 16.29
CA GLN A 47 -1.31 -6.43 16.07
C GLN A 47 -0.46 -6.39 17.34
N GLY A 48 -1.07 -6.16 18.49
CA GLY A 48 -0.41 -6.11 19.81
C GLY A 48 -0.31 -7.47 20.53
N SER A 49 -0.67 -8.56 19.86
CA SER A 49 -0.65 -9.91 20.46
C SER A 49 0.75 -10.51 20.53
N GLU A 50 0.86 -11.71 21.12
CA GLU A 50 2.10 -12.49 21.21
C GLU A 50 2.74 -12.82 19.85
N LEU A 51 1.99 -12.73 18.76
CA LEU A 51 2.54 -12.85 17.40
C LEU A 51 3.64 -11.83 17.12
N THR A 52 3.59 -10.67 17.77
CA THR A 52 4.63 -9.62 17.73
C THR A 52 6.01 -10.12 18.14
N ASN A 53 6.08 -11.15 18.98
CA ASN A 53 7.34 -11.72 19.49
C ASN A 53 8.02 -12.65 18.46
N LYS A 54 7.28 -13.08 17.42
CA LYS A 54 7.76 -14.16 16.55
C LYS A 54 8.50 -13.62 15.32
N TYR A 55 9.77 -13.98 15.22
CA TYR A 55 10.57 -13.79 14.02
C TYR A 55 10.26 -14.88 13.00
N ALA A 56 9.66 -14.54 11.88
CA ALA A 56 9.07 -15.48 10.93
C ALA A 56 9.56 -15.23 9.49
N GLU A 57 10.87 -15.13 9.30
CA GLU A 57 11.48 -14.98 7.98
C GLU A 57 11.18 -16.19 7.08
N GLY A 58 10.87 -15.94 5.82
CA GLY A 58 10.44 -16.94 4.85
C GLY A 58 8.92 -16.91 4.63
N TYR A 59 8.36 -18.01 4.16
CA TYR A 59 6.93 -18.14 3.86
C TYR A 59 6.29 -19.27 4.65
N PRO A 60 4.96 -19.32 4.80
CA PRO A 60 4.26 -20.40 5.49
C PRO A 60 4.70 -21.79 5.02
N GLY A 61 5.18 -22.62 5.94
CA GLY A 61 5.72 -23.95 5.66
C GLY A 61 7.15 -23.98 5.10
N LYS A 62 7.76 -22.83 4.86
CA LYS A 62 9.15 -22.65 4.37
C LYS A 62 9.86 -21.55 5.14
N ARG A 63 9.91 -21.68 6.46
CA ARG A 63 10.55 -20.72 7.36
C ARG A 63 12.03 -21.05 7.59
N TYR A 64 12.83 -20.02 7.84
CA TYR A 64 14.22 -20.20 8.25
C TYR A 64 14.36 -20.59 9.72
N TYR A 65 13.32 -20.38 10.54
CA TYR A 65 13.32 -20.63 11.98
C TYR A 65 12.14 -21.49 12.39
N GLY A 66 12.30 -22.25 13.48
CA GLY A 66 11.23 -23.06 14.09
C GLY A 66 10.22 -22.22 14.88
N GLY A 67 9.14 -22.87 15.32
CA GLY A 67 8.10 -22.25 16.14
C GLY A 67 7.17 -21.30 15.38
N CYS A 68 6.99 -21.53 14.08
CA CYS A 68 6.16 -20.68 13.22
C CYS A 68 4.78 -21.25 12.94
N GLU A 69 4.37 -22.33 13.60
CA GLU A 69 3.15 -23.06 13.32
C GLU A 69 1.92 -22.14 13.31
N TYR A 70 1.77 -21.31 14.32
CA TYR A 70 0.61 -20.43 14.47
C TYR A 70 0.70 -19.13 13.66
N VAL A 71 1.89 -18.55 13.47
CA VAL A 71 2.04 -17.41 12.56
C VAL A 71 1.78 -17.83 11.12
N ASP A 72 2.13 -19.06 10.75
CA ASP A 72 1.81 -19.63 9.45
C ASP A 72 0.29 -19.75 9.21
N GLU A 73 -0.46 -20.15 10.26
CA GLU A 73 -1.92 -20.20 10.17
C GLU A 73 -2.51 -18.83 9.92
N VAL A 74 -2.06 -17.81 10.65
CA VAL A 74 -2.54 -16.44 10.49
C VAL A 74 -2.19 -15.89 9.10
N GLU A 75 -0.97 -16.12 8.62
CA GLU A 75 -0.56 -15.67 7.29
C GLU A 75 -1.36 -16.37 6.18
N ARG A 76 -1.60 -17.69 6.28
CA ARG A 76 -2.46 -18.42 5.34
C ARG A 76 -3.90 -17.89 5.34
N LEU A 77 -4.48 -17.65 6.51
CA LEU A 77 -5.81 -17.05 6.62
C LEU A 77 -5.87 -15.68 5.95
N ALA A 78 -4.85 -14.84 6.13
CA ALA A 78 -4.79 -13.53 5.47
C ALA A 78 -4.72 -13.68 3.93
N ILE A 79 -3.87 -14.58 3.43
CA ILE A 79 -3.75 -14.89 1.99
C ILE A 79 -5.10 -15.38 1.42
N GLU A 80 -5.75 -16.33 2.08
CA GLU A 80 -7.03 -16.89 1.65
C GLU A 80 -8.14 -15.82 1.62
N ARG A 81 -8.21 -14.99 2.66
CA ARG A 81 -9.19 -13.90 2.74
C ARG A 81 -8.96 -12.85 1.66
N ALA A 82 -7.70 -12.49 1.38
CA ALA A 82 -7.38 -11.58 0.30
C ALA A 82 -7.75 -12.17 -1.07
N LYS A 83 -7.48 -13.45 -1.32
CA LYS A 83 -7.93 -14.14 -2.55
C LYS A 83 -9.45 -14.13 -2.68
N ARG A 84 -10.16 -14.45 -1.61
CA ARG A 84 -11.63 -14.42 -1.60
C ARG A 84 -12.19 -13.03 -1.87
N LEU A 85 -11.54 -11.99 -1.35
CA LEU A 85 -12.01 -10.61 -1.51
C LEU A 85 -11.74 -10.04 -2.92
N PHE A 86 -10.57 -10.32 -3.49
CA PHE A 86 -10.11 -9.65 -4.70
C PHE A 86 -10.09 -10.55 -5.95
N CYS A 87 -9.80 -11.85 -5.79
CA CYS A 87 -9.62 -12.72 -6.95
C CYS A 87 -10.91 -13.44 -7.32
N GLU A 88 -11.64 -13.99 -6.35
CA GLU A 88 -12.88 -14.74 -6.63
C GLU A 88 -13.94 -13.87 -7.34
N PRO A 89 -14.24 -12.63 -6.92
CA PRO A 89 -15.21 -11.79 -7.62
C PRO A 89 -14.81 -11.43 -9.04
N ALA A 90 -13.50 -11.37 -9.31
CA ALA A 90 -12.95 -11.09 -10.64
C ALA A 90 -12.82 -12.35 -11.51
N GLY A 91 -13.06 -13.54 -10.95
CA GLY A 91 -12.89 -14.82 -11.66
C GLY A 91 -11.44 -15.11 -12.06
N VAL A 92 -10.47 -14.57 -11.34
CA VAL A 92 -9.04 -14.74 -11.63
C VAL A 92 -8.35 -15.54 -10.52
N GLU A 93 -7.33 -16.32 -10.91
CA GLU A 93 -6.44 -16.99 -9.96
C GLU A 93 -5.12 -16.21 -9.85
N MET A 94 -4.80 -15.74 -8.65
CA MET A 94 -3.57 -14.98 -8.39
C MET A 94 -2.85 -15.48 -7.13
N ALA A 95 -1.52 -15.35 -7.13
CA ALA A 95 -0.75 -15.44 -5.91
C ALA A 95 -0.94 -14.17 -5.08
N VAL A 96 -0.99 -14.32 -3.75
CA VAL A 96 -1.12 -13.20 -2.82
C VAL A 96 0.02 -13.22 -1.83
N ASN A 97 0.66 -12.08 -1.63
CA ASN A 97 1.66 -11.86 -0.60
C ASN A 97 1.15 -10.79 0.37
N VAL A 98 1.03 -11.14 1.65
CA VAL A 98 0.51 -10.27 2.71
C VAL A 98 1.62 -9.77 3.66
N GLN A 99 2.90 -10.00 3.33
CA GLN A 99 4.02 -9.64 4.18
C GLN A 99 4.44 -8.15 4.14
N PRO A 100 4.17 -7.36 3.07
CA PRO A 100 4.54 -5.96 3.09
C PRO A 100 3.92 -5.23 4.30
N HIS A 101 4.75 -4.47 5.03
CA HIS A 101 4.31 -3.71 6.20
C HIS A 101 3.56 -2.42 5.84
N SER A 102 3.57 -2.01 4.58
CA SER A 102 2.93 -0.77 4.08
C SER A 102 2.66 -0.86 2.58
N GLY A 103 1.75 -0.01 2.07
CA GLY A 103 1.54 0.15 0.64
C GLY A 103 2.81 0.59 -0.09
N ALA A 104 3.64 1.42 0.54
CA ALA A 104 4.93 1.82 -0.04
C ALA A 104 5.88 0.62 -0.23
N GLN A 105 5.94 -0.30 0.73
CA GLN A 105 6.73 -1.52 0.59
C GLN A 105 6.15 -2.46 -0.47
N ALA A 106 4.82 -2.61 -0.54
CA ALA A 106 4.17 -3.40 -1.57
C ALA A 106 4.47 -2.87 -2.97
N ASN A 107 4.34 -1.55 -3.19
CA ASN A 107 4.69 -0.93 -4.46
C ASN A 107 6.18 -1.09 -4.80
N THR A 108 7.06 -0.94 -3.82
CA THR A 108 8.50 -1.15 -4.00
C THR A 108 8.83 -2.59 -4.43
N ALA A 109 8.15 -3.58 -3.82
CA ALA A 109 8.31 -4.98 -4.20
C ALA A 109 7.89 -5.22 -5.67
N VAL A 110 6.78 -4.62 -6.11
CA VAL A 110 6.33 -4.68 -7.51
C VAL A 110 7.36 -4.02 -8.43
N PHE A 111 7.87 -2.84 -8.08
CA PHE A 111 8.87 -2.15 -8.90
C PHE A 111 10.13 -3.01 -9.11
N PHE A 112 10.68 -3.55 -8.03
CA PHE A 112 11.89 -4.40 -8.14
C PHE A 112 11.65 -5.76 -8.79
N ALA A 113 10.40 -6.24 -8.84
CA ALA A 113 10.07 -7.46 -9.55
C ALA A 113 9.93 -7.25 -11.07
N LEU A 114 9.54 -6.03 -11.51
CA LEU A 114 9.13 -5.78 -12.89
C LEU A 114 10.02 -4.78 -13.64
N LEU A 115 10.83 -4.00 -12.93
CA LEU A 115 11.56 -2.86 -13.46
C LEU A 115 13.05 -2.92 -13.14
N GLU A 116 13.85 -2.30 -14.00
CA GLU A 116 15.27 -2.02 -13.76
C GLU A 116 15.48 -0.54 -13.41
N PRO A 117 16.53 -0.19 -12.64
CA PRO A 117 16.86 1.20 -12.36
C PRO A 117 16.99 2.03 -13.65
N GLY A 118 16.29 3.16 -13.71
CA GLY A 118 16.27 4.04 -14.88
C GLY A 118 15.11 3.78 -15.84
N ASP A 119 14.35 2.72 -15.66
CA ASP A 119 13.11 2.51 -16.44
C ASP A 119 12.13 3.65 -16.22
N THR A 120 11.32 3.93 -17.26
CA THR A 120 10.29 4.97 -17.18
C THR A 120 9.03 4.42 -16.54
N ILE A 121 8.51 5.13 -15.54
CA ILE A 121 7.21 4.87 -14.90
C ILE A 121 6.31 6.10 -15.06
N MET A 122 5.00 5.86 -15.09
CA MET A 122 4.01 6.94 -15.06
C MET A 122 3.05 6.75 -13.89
N GLY A 123 2.67 7.84 -13.24
CA GLY A 123 1.71 7.85 -12.13
C GLY A 123 1.10 9.23 -11.97
N LEU A 124 -0.03 9.31 -11.26
CA LEU A 124 -0.68 10.60 -10.97
C LEU A 124 0.27 11.51 -10.17
N SER A 125 0.35 12.76 -10.60
CA SER A 125 1.13 13.79 -9.92
C SER A 125 0.78 13.90 -8.43
N LEU A 126 1.78 14.01 -7.56
CA LEU A 126 1.57 14.19 -6.12
C LEU A 126 0.74 15.44 -5.82
N ALA A 127 0.96 16.52 -6.58
CA ALA A 127 0.23 17.78 -6.41
C ALA A 127 -1.26 17.67 -6.75
N GLU A 128 -1.65 16.62 -7.48
CA GLU A 128 -3.00 16.38 -7.96
C GLU A 128 -3.63 15.13 -7.34
N GLY A 129 -3.14 14.72 -6.19
CA GLY A 129 -3.70 13.63 -5.39
C GLY A 129 -3.01 12.28 -5.54
N GLY A 130 -1.90 12.20 -6.26
CA GLY A 130 -1.10 10.99 -6.39
C GLY A 130 -0.43 10.58 -5.08
N HIS A 131 0.17 9.40 -5.07
CA HIS A 131 0.92 8.88 -3.93
C HIS A 131 2.43 9.16 -4.10
N LEU A 132 3.17 9.22 -2.99
CA LEU A 132 4.63 9.39 -2.99
C LEU A 132 5.34 8.38 -3.89
N THR A 133 4.87 7.14 -3.92
CA THR A 133 5.45 6.05 -4.74
C THR A 133 5.09 6.13 -6.23
N HIS A 134 4.39 7.17 -6.66
CA HIS A 134 4.10 7.41 -8.08
C HIS A 134 5.21 8.22 -8.80
N GLY A 135 6.41 8.26 -8.24
CA GLY A 135 7.56 8.91 -8.86
C GLY A 135 7.98 10.24 -8.22
N MET A 136 7.51 10.54 -7.00
CA MET A 136 7.94 11.74 -6.28
C MET A 136 9.46 11.70 -6.08
N SER A 137 10.15 12.81 -6.39
CA SER A 137 11.61 12.89 -6.53
C SER A 137 12.41 12.49 -5.27
N LEU A 138 11.85 12.66 -4.08
CA LEU A 138 12.49 12.25 -2.82
C LEU A 138 12.16 10.80 -2.42
N ASN A 139 11.15 10.20 -3.07
CA ASN A 139 10.78 8.81 -2.86
C ASN A 139 11.68 7.86 -3.65
N ILE A 140 11.75 6.60 -3.24
CA ILE A 140 12.49 5.55 -3.95
C ILE A 140 12.08 5.48 -5.42
N SER A 141 10.78 5.62 -5.71
CA SER A 141 10.25 5.58 -7.07
C SER A 141 10.81 6.69 -7.97
N GLY A 142 10.94 7.90 -7.45
CA GLY A 142 11.52 9.02 -8.21
C GLY A 142 13.04 9.06 -8.21
N LYS A 143 13.70 8.32 -7.30
CA LYS A 143 15.17 8.22 -7.26
C LYS A 143 15.73 7.12 -8.15
N TYR A 144 15.01 6.02 -8.30
CA TYR A 144 15.46 4.85 -9.05
C TYR A 144 14.92 4.81 -10.48
N PHE A 145 13.77 5.42 -10.73
CA PHE A 145 13.08 5.37 -12.01
C PHE A 145 12.92 6.76 -12.63
N LYS A 146 12.78 6.81 -13.93
CA LYS A 146 12.43 8.03 -14.64
C LYS A 146 10.91 8.23 -14.54
N ALA A 147 10.47 9.10 -13.64
CA ALA A 147 9.05 9.36 -13.42
C ALA A 147 8.53 10.41 -14.42
N VAL A 148 7.44 10.06 -15.10
CA VAL A 148 6.66 10.96 -15.95
C VAL A 148 5.26 11.08 -15.34
N PRO A 149 4.93 12.20 -14.65
CA PRO A 149 3.62 12.35 -14.05
C PRO A 149 2.55 12.62 -15.10
N TYR A 150 1.35 12.07 -14.91
CA TYR A 150 0.14 12.55 -15.56
C TYR A 150 -0.68 13.39 -14.57
N GLY A 151 -1.63 14.16 -15.07
CA GLY A 151 -2.36 15.14 -14.29
C GLY A 151 -3.86 15.16 -14.54
N LEU A 152 -4.47 16.25 -14.07
CA LEU A 152 -5.90 16.50 -14.18
C LEU A 152 -6.17 17.53 -15.29
N ASP A 153 -7.40 17.54 -15.78
CA ASP A 153 -7.93 18.54 -16.69
C ASP A 153 -8.46 19.80 -15.93
N GLU A 154 -9.03 20.73 -16.65
CA GLU A 154 -9.63 21.95 -16.09
C GLU A 154 -10.84 21.72 -15.17
N ASN A 155 -11.43 20.50 -15.21
CA ASN A 155 -12.55 20.07 -14.37
C ASN A 155 -12.10 19.21 -13.17
N GLU A 156 -10.78 19.18 -12.89
CA GLU A 156 -10.16 18.37 -11.84
C GLU A 156 -10.38 16.84 -12.03
N ALA A 157 -10.66 16.40 -13.26
CA ALA A 157 -10.71 14.99 -13.63
C ALA A 157 -9.39 14.56 -14.26
N ILE A 158 -9.05 13.26 -14.19
CA ILE A 158 -7.85 12.72 -14.86
C ILE A 158 -7.94 13.04 -16.36
N ASP A 159 -6.93 13.75 -16.89
CA ASP A 159 -6.82 14.02 -18.33
C ASP A 159 -6.32 12.78 -19.06
N TYR A 160 -7.26 11.91 -19.44
CA TYR A 160 -6.95 10.66 -20.13
C TYR A 160 -6.36 10.89 -21.52
N ASP A 161 -6.69 12.00 -22.20
CA ASP A 161 -6.15 12.32 -23.54
C ASP A 161 -4.69 12.78 -23.42
N ALA A 162 -4.36 13.58 -22.41
CA ALA A 162 -2.98 13.90 -22.10
C ALA A 162 -2.19 12.68 -21.63
N LEU A 163 -2.79 11.83 -20.79
CA LEU A 163 -2.18 10.59 -20.35
C LEU A 163 -1.80 9.68 -21.54
N GLU A 164 -2.71 9.51 -22.51
CA GLU A 164 -2.46 8.71 -23.71
C GLU A 164 -1.30 9.27 -24.54
N ARG A 165 -1.30 10.60 -24.79
CA ARG A 165 -0.19 11.23 -25.51
C ARG A 165 1.15 11.04 -24.81
N LEU A 166 1.20 11.26 -23.49
CA LEU A 166 2.40 11.08 -22.68
C LEU A 166 2.87 9.62 -22.67
N ALA A 167 1.95 8.67 -22.56
CA ALA A 167 2.28 7.25 -22.58
C ALA A 167 2.89 6.82 -23.92
N LEU A 168 2.31 7.27 -25.03
CA LEU A 168 2.85 6.99 -26.36
C LEU A 168 4.20 7.68 -26.63
N GLU A 169 4.40 8.88 -26.11
CA GLU A 169 5.65 9.63 -26.22
C GLU A 169 6.79 9.01 -25.40
N HIS A 170 6.51 8.73 -24.12
CA HIS A 170 7.54 8.32 -23.18
C HIS A 170 7.73 6.80 -23.06
N ARG A 171 6.80 5.99 -23.59
CA ARG A 171 6.83 4.54 -23.59
C ARG A 171 7.22 3.95 -22.22
N PRO A 172 6.44 4.23 -21.16
CA PRO A 172 6.77 3.74 -19.82
C PRO A 172 6.78 2.21 -19.79
N LYS A 173 7.55 1.64 -18.87
CA LYS A 173 7.49 0.20 -18.54
C LYS A 173 6.29 -0.12 -17.66
N LEU A 174 5.88 0.83 -16.82
CA LEU A 174 4.77 0.67 -15.89
C LEU A 174 3.95 1.97 -15.84
N LEU A 175 2.63 1.82 -16.00
CA LEU A 175 1.65 2.86 -15.72
C LEU A 175 0.92 2.50 -14.42
N ILE A 176 0.95 3.42 -13.44
CA ILE A 176 0.37 3.24 -12.12
C ILE A 176 -0.94 4.01 -12.05
N ALA A 177 -2.04 3.31 -11.77
CA ALA A 177 -3.32 3.91 -11.48
C ALA A 177 -3.62 3.88 -9.98
N GLY A 178 -4.40 4.86 -9.53
CA GLY A 178 -4.77 5.03 -8.13
C GLY A 178 -4.32 6.38 -7.59
N ALA A 179 -4.78 6.69 -6.39
CA ALA A 179 -4.53 7.99 -5.78
C ALA A 179 -4.64 7.90 -4.25
N SER A 180 -4.03 8.87 -3.55
CA SER A 180 -4.22 9.07 -2.12
C SER A 180 -5.34 10.08 -1.84
N ALA A 181 -5.52 11.08 -2.71
CA ALA A 181 -6.42 12.21 -2.48
C ALA A 181 -7.13 12.65 -3.78
N TYR A 182 -7.73 11.72 -4.48
CA TYR A 182 -8.55 11.96 -5.67
C TYR A 182 -9.95 11.40 -5.44
N SER A 183 -10.98 12.24 -5.54
CA SER A 183 -12.34 11.91 -5.11
C SER A 183 -13.26 11.39 -6.23
N LEU A 184 -12.85 11.52 -7.48
CA LEU A 184 -13.66 11.08 -8.62
C LEU A 184 -13.38 9.61 -8.98
N ALA A 185 -14.30 9.01 -9.73
CA ALA A 185 -14.09 7.66 -10.25
C ALA A 185 -12.95 7.61 -11.27
N ILE A 186 -12.13 6.57 -11.17
CA ILE A 186 -11.03 6.31 -12.12
C ILE A 186 -11.53 5.30 -13.15
N ASP A 187 -11.38 5.62 -14.44
CA ASP A 187 -11.64 4.70 -15.54
C ASP A 187 -10.45 3.77 -15.74
N PHE A 188 -10.40 2.71 -14.92
CA PHE A 188 -9.32 1.72 -14.99
C PHE A 188 -9.27 0.99 -16.33
N GLU A 189 -10.41 0.80 -17.02
CA GLU A 189 -10.45 0.14 -18.31
C GLU A 189 -9.75 1.00 -19.38
N ARG A 190 -10.05 2.30 -19.40
CA ARG A 190 -9.39 3.25 -20.31
C ARG A 190 -7.88 3.34 -20.01
N MET A 191 -7.49 3.41 -18.74
CA MET A 191 -6.08 3.44 -18.35
C MET A 191 -5.33 2.18 -18.75
N ALA A 192 -5.94 1.01 -18.57
CA ALA A 192 -5.34 -0.27 -18.99
C ALA A 192 -5.11 -0.31 -20.50
N ARG A 193 -6.07 0.16 -21.30
CA ARG A 193 -5.89 0.26 -22.76
C ARG A 193 -4.72 1.19 -23.11
N ILE A 194 -4.67 2.38 -22.54
CA ILE A 194 -3.59 3.34 -22.76
C ILE A 194 -2.22 2.71 -22.42
N ALA A 195 -2.14 2.01 -21.29
CA ALA A 195 -0.91 1.33 -20.89
C ALA A 195 -0.50 0.27 -21.92
N HIS A 196 -1.41 -0.59 -22.29
CA HIS A 196 -1.13 -1.69 -23.24
C HIS A 196 -0.77 -1.17 -24.65
N ASP A 197 -1.44 -0.13 -25.14
CA ASP A 197 -1.14 0.50 -26.44
C ASP A 197 0.26 1.16 -26.43
N ALA A 198 0.70 1.64 -25.29
CA ALA A 198 2.06 2.14 -25.08
C ALA A 198 3.10 1.03 -24.85
N GLY A 199 2.68 -0.23 -24.69
CA GLY A 199 3.54 -1.37 -24.36
C GLY A 199 3.94 -1.44 -22.88
N ALA A 200 3.20 -0.79 -22.00
CA ALA A 200 3.43 -0.75 -20.55
C ALA A 200 2.65 -1.86 -19.82
N LEU A 201 3.18 -2.24 -18.67
CA LEU A 201 2.41 -2.93 -17.64
C LEU A 201 1.44 -1.94 -16.96
N PHE A 202 0.30 -2.45 -16.48
CA PHE A 202 -0.72 -1.68 -15.79
C PHE A 202 -0.98 -2.24 -14.40
#